data_97fcd758795538930478ac577e3a61a1
#
_entry.id   97fcd758795538930478ac577e3a61a1
#
_cell.length_a   1.000
_cell.length_b   1.000
_cell.length_c   1.000
_cell.angle_alpha   90.00
_cell.angle_beta   90.00
_cell.angle_gamma   90.00
#
_symmetry.space_group_name_H-M   'P 1'
#
loop_
_entity.id
_entity.type
_entity.pdbx_description
1 polymer ?
#
loop_
_entity_poly.entity_id
_entity_poly.type
_entity_poly.pdbx_seq_one_letter_code
_entity_poly.pdbx_strand_id
1 'polypeptide(L)'
;MAKLPTNQDSGTIMWFKNLIFYRFTQPFKTSAEDLEEQLRQKRFRSCGSQDMSTYGWVPPLGKHGELLTHAGNGFIMITARKEEKILPASVVKDALEEKVEQIEQEQDRQVFSKEKKTLKDDVLMELLPKAFSRSQNTFAYIDPAQGWLVVDASSFKKAEELTSCLRECLGSLPIINPPLKNMPSHAMTRWLAQEVSMPDKLVLGDECELREPGDEGGQVKVSKQELVGEEVEVHLQAGKQVSKMALIWNDALSFVLGDDLVIRKLKFTDSIQEQLDEVNAETAAEQFDADFSIMTLTLQQMLDELMENLGGMSEEALERNEVVSFSVNITEKETV
;
A
#
# COMPACT_ATOMS: atom_id res chain seq x y z
N MET A 1 9.74 28.53 -12.88
CA MET A 1 9.19 27.83 -11.72
C MET A 1 7.78 27.41 -12.08
N ALA A 2 7.62 26.21 -12.66
CA ALA A 2 6.33 25.64 -12.98
C ALA A 2 5.79 24.95 -11.71
N LYS A 3 4.64 25.38 -11.21
CA LYS A 3 3.90 24.69 -10.17
C LYS A 3 3.47 23.33 -10.74
N LEU A 4 3.96 22.25 -10.15
CA LEU A 4 3.40 20.92 -10.37
C LEU A 4 1.91 20.97 -10.01
N PRO A 5 1.02 20.45 -10.86
CA PRO A 5 -0.40 20.38 -10.54
C PRO A 5 -0.59 19.44 -9.35
N THR A 6 -1.26 19.94 -8.32
CA THR A 6 -1.77 19.13 -7.22
C THR A 6 -2.87 18.23 -7.79
N ASN A 7 -2.56 16.94 -7.89
CA ASN A 7 -3.35 15.87 -8.49
C ASN A 7 -4.63 15.56 -7.68
N GLN A 8 -5.62 16.45 -7.62
CA GLN A 8 -6.90 16.18 -6.97
C GLN A 8 -8.14 16.54 -7.82
N ASP A 9 -7.97 17.06 -9.04
CA ASP A 9 -9.09 17.59 -9.81
C ASP A 9 -9.26 17.09 -11.26
N SER A 10 -8.38 16.21 -11.74
CA SER A 10 -8.58 15.56 -13.05
C SER A 10 -9.21 14.18 -12.86
N GLY A 11 -10.20 13.83 -13.67
CA GLY A 11 -10.81 12.50 -13.73
C GLY A 11 -9.86 11.39 -14.21
N THR A 12 -8.57 11.60 -14.07
CA THR A 12 -7.49 10.69 -14.42
C THR A 12 -7.32 9.67 -13.30
N ILE A 13 -7.21 8.40 -13.64
CA ILE A 13 -6.78 7.34 -12.70
C ILE A 13 -5.50 7.79 -12.01
N MET A 14 -5.49 7.61 -10.71
CA MET A 14 -4.23 7.63 -9.99
C MET A 14 -3.52 6.29 -10.25
N TRP A 15 -2.53 6.29 -11.15
CA TRP A 15 -1.65 5.16 -11.38
C TRP A 15 -1.10 4.63 -10.06
N PHE A 16 -1.17 3.31 -9.85
CA PHE A 16 -0.67 2.71 -8.63
C PHE A 16 0.82 2.97 -8.48
N LYS A 17 1.22 3.33 -7.27
CA LYS A 17 2.61 3.67 -6.93
C LYS A 17 3.31 2.60 -6.11
N ASN A 18 2.51 1.78 -5.45
CA ASN A 18 3.00 0.67 -4.66
C ASN A 18 1.98 -0.46 -4.73
N LEU A 19 2.44 -1.71 -4.67
CA LEU A 19 1.53 -2.84 -4.69
C LEU A 19 1.77 -3.74 -3.49
N ILE A 20 0.71 -4.02 -2.77
CA ILE A 20 0.57 -5.18 -1.90
C ILE A 20 -0.53 -6.02 -2.51
N PHE A 21 -0.24 -7.28 -2.75
CA PHE A 21 -1.16 -8.16 -3.44
C PHE A 21 -1.38 -9.44 -2.63
N TYR A 22 -2.63 -9.89 -2.67
CA TYR A 22 -3.10 -11.05 -1.93
C TYR A 22 -3.67 -12.07 -2.90
N ARG A 23 -3.48 -13.35 -2.59
CA ARG A 23 -4.07 -14.46 -3.33
C ARG A 23 -5.38 -14.86 -2.70
N PHE A 24 -6.45 -14.96 -3.49
CA PHE A 24 -7.68 -15.61 -3.04
C PHE A 24 -7.45 -17.11 -2.91
N THR A 25 -7.86 -17.69 -1.78
CA THR A 25 -7.82 -19.14 -1.55
C THR A 25 -9.07 -19.85 -2.06
N GLN A 26 -10.08 -19.07 -2.46
CA GLN A 26 -11.31 -19.52 -3.09
C GLN A 26 -11.66 -18.56 -4.23
N PRO A 27 -12.30 -19.03 -5.32
CA PRO A 27 -12.72 -18.17 -6.42
C PRO A 27 -13.57 -17.00 -5.92
N PHE A 28 -13.23 -15.78 -6.30
CA PHE A 28 -14.06 -14.61 -6.06
C PHE A 28 -15.25 -14.61 -7.04
N LYS A 29 -16.47 -14.82 -6.51
CA LYS A 29 -17.69 -15.01 -7.33
C LYS A 29 -18.64 -13.84 -7.28
N THR A 30 -18.37 -12.84 -6.44
CA THR A 30 -19.23 -11.66 -6.29
C THR A 30 -19.12 -10.79 -7.54
N SER A 31 -20.26 -10.48 -8.18
CA SER A 31 -20.29 -9.58 -9.31
C SER A 31 -19.97 -8.13 -8.90
N ALA A 32 -19.67 -7.25 -9.85
CA ALA A 32 -19.43 -5.84 -9.55
C ALA A 32 -20.67 -5.17 -8.96
N GLU A 33 -21.87 -5.56 -9.41
CA GLU A 33 -23.15 -5.06 -8.93
C GLU A 33 -23.44 -5.52 -7.50
N ASP A 34 -23.22 -6.81 -7.20
CA ASP A 34 -23.41 -7.33 -5.84
C ASP A 34 -22.39 -6.73 -4.87
N LEU A 35 -21.14 -6.54 -5.34
CA LEU A 35 -20.10 -5.87 -4.55
C LEU A 35 -20.48 -4.42 -4.25
N GLU A 36 -20.96 -3.68 -5.25
CA GLU A 36 -21.46 -2.31 -5.09
C GLU A 36 -22.49 -2.23 -3.96
N GLU A 37 -23.49 -3.14 -3.95
CA GLU A 37 -24.55 -3.13 -2.92
C GLU A 37 -23.99 -3.41 -1.52
N GLN A 38 -23.00 -4.34 -1.43
CA GLN A 38 -22.35 -4.65 -0.15
C GLN A 38 -21.49 -3.49 0.36
N LEU A 39 -20.76 -2.80 -0.52
CA LEU A 39 -19.93 -1.67 -0.15
C LEU A 39 -20.73 -0.47 0.34
N ARG A 40 -21.97 -0.30 -0.09
CA ARG A 40 -22.90 0.77 0.35
C ARG A 40 -23.12 0.79 1.85
N GLN A 41 -23.02 -0.36 2.52
CA GLN A 41 -23.16 -0.47 3.98
C GLN A 41 -22.10 0.35 4.73
N LYS A 42 -20.93 0.54 4.11
CA LYS A 42 -19.81 1.32 4.65
C LYS A 42 -19.38 2.45 3.72
N ARG A 43 -20.38 3.09 3.08
CA ARG A 43 -20.11 4.30 2.30
C ARG A 43 -19.44 5.35 3.18
N PHE A 44 -18.41 5.99 2.66
CA PHE A 44 -17.65 7.00 3.39
C PHE A 44 -18.56 8.15 3.87
N ARG A 45 -18.32 8.57 5.11
CA ARG A 45 -18.83 9.81 5.69
C ARG A 45 -17.67 10.63 6.23
N SER A 46 -17.76 11.94 6.10
CA SER A 46 -16.73 12.84 6.69
C SER A 46 -16.75 12.76 8.22
N CYS A 47 -15.61 13.08 8.82
CA CYS A 47 -15.46 13.16 10.27
C CYS A 47 -16.46 14.14 10.88
N GLY A 48 -17.24 13.69 11.85
CA GLY A 48 -17.99 14.56 12.72
C GLY A 48 -17.08 15.35 13.67
N SER A 49 -17.67 16.21 14.49
CA SER A 49 -16.93 17.09 15.41
C SER A 49 -16.08 16.31 16.41
N GLN A 50 -16.56 15.12 16.83
CA GLN A 50 -15.92 14.29 17.86
C GLN A 50 -15.23 13.03 17.28
N ASP A 51 -15.26 12.84 15.96
CA ASP A 51 -14.58 11.71 15.32
C ASP A 51 -13.08 12.00 15.22
N MET A 52 -12.24 11.09 15.69
CA MET A 52 -10.78 11.12 15.45
C MET A 52 -10.46 10.77 13.98
N SER A 53 -11.17 9.78 13.46
CA SER A 53 -11.06 9.34 12.07
C SER A 53 -12.32 8.66 11.60
N THR A 54 -12.50 8.65 10.28
CA THR A 54 -13.55 7.86 9.58
C THR A 54 -12.92 7.11 8.42
N TYR A 55 -13.51 5.96 8.10
CA TYR A 55 -13.08 5.11 7.00
C TYR A 55 -14.29 4.58 6.25
N GLY A 56 -14.25 4.57 4.93
CA GLY A 56 -15.36 4.05 4.13
C GLY A 56 -15.10 4.12 2.63
N TRP A 57 -16.02 3.56 1.86
CA TRP A 57 -15.92 3.44 0.41
C TRP A 57 -16.35 4.72 -0.30
N VAL A 58 -15.59 5.09 -1.33
CA VAL A 58 -15.87 6.22 -2.21
C VAL A 58 -15.82 5.76 -3.67
N PRO A 59 -16.51 6.47 -4.59
CA PRO A 59 -16.39 6.15 -6.00
C PRO A 59 -14.94 6.20 -6.50
N PRO A 60 -14.48 5.19 -7.27
CA PRO A 60 -13.14 5.22 -7.89
C PRO A 60 -12.95 6.41 -8.83
N LEU A 61 -13.98 6.82 -9.55
CA LEU A 61 -13.98 8.00 -10.43
C LEU A 61 -14.08 9.33 -9.67
N GLY A 62 -14.08 9.31 -8.34
CA GLY A 62 -14.22 10.51 -7.52
C GLY A 62 -15.53 11.26 -7.80
N LYS A 63 -15.44 12.56 -8.15
CA LYS A 63 -16.60 13.41 -8.45
C LYS A 63 -17.31 13.08 -9.79
N HIS A 64 -16.66 12.28 -10.63
CA HIS A 64 -17.18 11.91 -11.94
C HIS A 64 -17.93 10.57 -11.94
N GLY A 65 -18.02 9.89 -10.78
CA GLY A 65 -18.73 8.62 -10.62
C GLY A 65 -19.61 8.60 -9.38
N GLU A 66 -20.64 7.77 -9.41
CA GLU A 66 -21.55 7.56 -8.28
C GLU A 66 -21.38 6.17 -7.66
N LEU A 67 -20.95 5.20 -8.48
CA LEU A 67 -20.77 3.81 -8.09
C LEU A 67 -19.48 3.64 -7.29
N LEU A 68 -19.51 2.80 -6.26
CA LEU A 68 -18.38 2.46 -5.40
C LEU A 68 -17.45 1.42 -6.04
N THR A 69 -17.90 0.82 -7.14
CA THR A 69 -17.14 -0.11 -7.98
C THR A 69 -16.97 0.46 -9.38
N HIS A 70 -15.87 0.11 -10.04
CA HIS A 70 -15.67 0.31 -11.46
C HIS A 70 -15.18 -1.00 -12.07
N ALA A 71 -15.94 -1.53 -13.03
CA ALA A 71 -15.62 -2.80 -13.68
C ALA A 71 -15.17 -2.55 -15.12
N GLY A 72 -14.04 -3.14 -15.51
CA GLY A 72 -13.49 -3.07 -16.85
C GLY A 72 -12.57 -4.27 -17.13
N ASN A 73 -12.67 -4.85 -18.31
CA ASN A 73 -11.83 -5.98 -18.76
C ASN A 73 -11.74 -7.18 -17.79
N GLY A 74 -12.80 -7.43 -17.03
CA GLY A 74 -12.83 -8.52 -16.06
C GLY A 74 -12.25 -8.16 -14.68
N PHE A 75 -11.71 -6.95 -14.51
CA PHE A 75 -11.25 -6.42 -13.23
C PHE A 75 -12.31 -5.56 -12.56
N ILE A 76 -12.26 -5.46 -11.23
CA ILE A 76 -13.17 -4.63 -10.44
C ILE A 76 -12.34 -3.71 -9.55
N MET A 77 -12.37 -2.39 -9.79
CA MET A 77 -11.72 -1.41 -8.93
C MET A 77 -12.65 -0.95 -7.81
N ILE A 78 -12.08 -0.78 -6.63
CA ILE A 78 -12.70 -0.21 -5.43
C ILE A 78 -11.77 0.83 -4.81
N THR A 79 -12.34 1.78 -4.10
CA THR A 79 -11.55 2.84 -3.45
C THR A 79 -12.09 3.12 -2.05
N ALA A 80 -11.22 3.02 -1.07
CA ALA A 80 -11.52 3.42 0.30
C ALA A 80 -10.91 4.79 0.61
N ARG A 81 -11.61 5.60 1.41
CA ARG A 81 -11.13 6.88 1.93
C ARG A 81 -11.02 6.82 3.44
N LYS A 82 -9.87 7.25 3.94
CA LYS A 82 -9.65 7.56 5.34
C LYS A 82 -9.63 9.07 5.50
N GLU A 83 -10.40 9.59 6.45
CA GLU A 83 -10.26 10.95 6.93
C GLU A 83 -9.87 10.90 8.40
N GLU A 84 -8.85 11.65 8.77
CA GLU A 84 -8.34 11.70 10.15
C GLU A 84 -8.13 13.15 10.58
N LYS A 85 -8.39 13.43 11.84
CA LYS A 85 -8.13 14.74 12.44
C LYS A 85 -6.64 14.90 12.71
N ILE A 86 -6.10 16.04 12.32
CA ILE A 86 -4.69 16.38 12.55
C ILE A 86 -4.59 17.08 13.90
N LEU A 87 -4.14 16.33 14.92
CA LEU A 87 -3.88 16.82 16.26
C LEU A 87 -2.44 16.46 16.65
N PRO A 88 -1.48 17.41 16.45
CA PRO A 88 -0.10 17.19 16.86
C PRO A 88 0.00 16.95 18.36
N ALA A 89 0.81 15.97 18.74
CA ALA A 89 1.00 15.62 20.16
C ALA A 89 1.51 16.80 21.00
N SER A 90 2.31 17.70 20.42
CA SER A 90 2.74 18.95 21.06
C SER A 90 1.58 19.85 21.44
N VAL A 91 0.63 20.08 20.51
CA VAL A 91 -0.54 20.94 20.77
C VAL A 91 -1.41 20.37 21.90
N VAL A 92 -1.60 19.05 21.93
CA VAL A 92 -2.34 18.38 22.99
C VAL A 92 -1.59 18.50 24.33
N LYS A 93 -0.26 18.38 24.31
CA LYS A 93 0.57 18.50 25.49
C LYS A 93 0.53 19.92 26.06
N ASP A 94 0.72 20.93 25.23
CA ASP A 94 0.71 22.34 25.65
C ASP A 94 -0.66 22.72 26.25
N ALA A 95 -1.76 22.33 25.61
CA ALA A 95 -3.10 22.57 26.12
C ALA A 95 -3.39 21.80 27.44
N LEU A 96 -2.81 20.61 27.60
CA LEU A 96 -2.91 19.86 28.87
C LEU A 96 -2.11 20.53 29.99
N GLU A 97 -0.91 21.00 29.71
CA GLU A 97 -0.07 21.70 30.68
C GLU A 97 -0.76 22.99 31.16
N GLU A 98 -1.30 23.80 30.25
CA GLU A 98 -2.08 24.98 30.56
C GLU A 98 -3.27 24.67 31.48
N LYS A 99 -4.02 23.62 31.16
CA LYS A 99 -5.19 23.18 31.94
C LYS A 99 -4.80 22.65 33.34
N VAL A 100 -3.68 21.95 33.43
CA VAL A 100 -3.13 21.48 34.73
C VAL A 100 -2.70 22.66 35.58
N GLU A 101 -1.94 23.62 35.02
CA GLU A 101 -1.52 24.82 35.75
C GLU A 101 -2.72 25.63 36.26
N GLN A 102 -3.75 25.77 35.45
CA GLN A 102 -4.97 26.47 35.85
C GLN A 102 -5.62 25.78 37.07
N ILE A 103 -5.78 24.45 37.05
CA ILE A 103 -6.39 23.70 38.15
C ILE A 103 -5.53 23.77 39.38
N GLU A 104 -4.20 23.67 39.29
CA GLU A 104 -3.27 23.76 40.43
C GLU A 104 -3.32 25.15 41.10
N GLN A 105 -3.44 26.23 40.28
CA GLN A 105 -3.61 27.58 40.78
C GLN A 105 -4.97 27.84 41.42
N GLU A 106 -6.07 27.39 40.81
CA GLU A 106 -7.43 27.63 41.30
C GLU A 106 -7.76 26.83 42.58
N GLN A 107 -7.19 25.61 42.68
CA GLN A 107 -7.51 24.67 43.76
C GLN A 107 -6.39 24.54 44.83
N ASP A 108 -5.27 25.23 44.67
CA ASP A 108 -4.09 25.18 45.54
C ASP A 108 -3.66 23.74 45.90
N ARG A 109 -3.64 22.86 44.85
CA ARG A 109 -3.26 21.45 44.98
C ARG A 109 -2.56 20.93 43.71
N GLN A 110 -1.77 19.89 43.88
CA GLN A 110 -1.17 19.21 42.71
C GLN A 110 -2.16 18.30 42.00
N VAL A 111 -2.02 18.24 40.64
CA VAL A 111 -2.76 17.33 39.79
C VAL A 111 -1.96 16.04 39.60
N PHE A 112 -2.52 14.89 40.01
CA PHE A 112 -1.86 13.59 39.93
C PHE A 112 -2.01 12.92 38.58
N SER A 113 -1.15 11.93 38.28
CA SER A 113 -1.08 11.24 36.98
C SER A 113 -2.41 10.67 36.48
N LYS A 114 -3.25 10.13 37.39
CA LYS A 114 -4.58 9.60 37.00
C LYS A 114 -5.51 10.71 36.53
N GLU A 115 -5.49 11.86 37.20
CA GLU A 115 -6.29 13.02 36.80
C GLU A 115 -5.77 13.65 35.51
N LYS A 116 -4.43 13.71 35.32
CA LYS A 116 -3.83 14.17 34.05
C LYS A 116 -4.29 13.34 32.85
N LYS A 117 -4.51 12.04 33.01
CA LYS A 117 -5.03 11.18 31.94
C LYS A 117 -6.46 11.60 31.56
N THR A 118 -7.34 11.82 32.55
CA THR A 118 -8.70 12.30 32.30
C THR A 118 -8.71 13.68 31.65
N LEU A 119 -7.89 14.60 32.16
CA LEU A 119 -7.74 15.94 31.56
C LEU A 119 -7.24 15.90 30.14
N LYS A 120 -6.37 14.95 29.79
CA LYS A 120 -5.93 14.75 28.42
C LYS A 120 -7.08 14.34 27.50
N ASP A 121 -7.95 13.45 27.94
CA ASP A 121 -9.13 13.05 27.18
C ASP A 121 -10.10 14.23 26.99
N ASP A 122 -10.29 15.06 28.02
CA ASP A 122 -11.09 16.29 27.93
C ASP A 122 -10.48 17.29 26.94
N VAL A 123 -9.17 17.51 27.00
CA VAL A 123 -8.45 18.39 26.07
C VAL A 123 -8.59 17.88 24.63
N LEU A 124 -8.47 16.58 24.40
CA LEU A 124 -8.70 15.98 23.09
C LEU A 124 -10.11 16.28 22.59
N MET A 125 -11.14 16.10 23.42
CA MET A 125 -12.53 16.39 23.06
C MET A 125 -12.76 17.88 22.75
N GLU A 126 -12.08 18.79 23.43
CA GLU A 126 -12.16 20.23 23.20
C GLU A 126 -11.44 20.67 21.90
N LEU A 127 -10.34 19.98 21.52
CA LEU A 127 -9.54 20.31 20.34
C LEU A 127 -10.08 19.66 19.07
N LEU A 128 -10.68 18.47 19.15
CA LEU A 128 -11.18 17.73 17.98
C LEU A 128 -12.10 18.54 17.04
N PRO A 129 -13.09 19.32 17.54
CA PRO A 129 -13.93 20.12 16.68
C PRO A 129 -13.19 21.21 15.89
N LYS A 130 -12.04 21.65 16.41
CA LYS A 130 -11.20 22.73 15.84
C LYS A 130 -10.07 22.19 14.97
N ALA A 131 -9.84 20.89 15.00
CA ALA A 131 -8.74 20.27 14.28
C ALA A 131 -9.02 20.19 12.77
N PHE A 132 -8.00 20.48 11.98
CA PHE A 132 -8.05 20.21 10.54
C PHE A 132 -8.15 18.70 10.29
N SER A 133 -8.76 18.32 9.18
CA SER A 133 -8.80 16.94 8.73
C SER A 133 -7.96 16.74 7.48
N ARG A 134 -7.39 15.55 7.35
CA ARG A 134 -6.67 15.07 6.18
C ARG A 134 -7.36 13.85 5.63
N SER A 135 -7.66 13.87 4.33
CA SER A 135 -8.23 12.70 3.65
C SER A 135 -7.16 12.03 2.78
N GLN A 136 -7.19 10.71 2.75
CA GLN A 136 -6.35 9.89 1.90
C GLN A 136 -7.17 8.74 1.30
N ASN A 137 -7.04 8.55 -0.03
CA ASN A 137 -7.64 7.42 -0.71
C ASN A 137 -6.65 6.25 -0.76
N THR A 138 -7.20 5.03 -0.73
CA THR A 138 -6.49 3.79 -1.00
C THR A 138 -7.25 3.07 -2.10
N PHE A 139 -6.60 2.86 -3.22
CA PHE A 139 -7.16 2.16 -4.37
C PHE A 139 -6.83 0.68 -4.28
N ALA A 140 -7.72 -0.15 -4.80
CA ALA A 140 -7.48 -1.57 -4.98
C ALA A 140 -8.26 -2.08 -6.18
N TYR A 141 -7.78 -3.16 -6.79
CA TYR A 141 -8.58 -3.88 -7.76
C TYR A 141 -8.58 -5.38 -7.46
N ILE A 142 -9.65 -6.03 -7.85
CA ILE A 142 -9.84 -7.47 -7.79
C ILE A 142 -9.71 -8.00 -9.21
N ASP A 143 -8.92 -9.05 -9.38
CA ASP A 143 -8.86 -9.89 -10.56
C ASP A 143 -9.51 -11.25 -10.23
N PRO A 144 -10.78 -11.44 -10.55
CA PRO A 144 -11.48 -12.68 -10.26
C PRO A 144 -10.95 -13.88 -11.07
N ALA A 145 -10.44 -13.63 -12.27
CA ALA A 145 -9.97 -14.68 -13.18
C ALA A 145 -8.66 -15.30 -12.68
N GLN A 146 -7.71 -14.47 -12.31
CA GLN A 146 -6.43 -14.92 -11.76
C GLN A 146 -6.45 -15.06 -10.23
N GLY A 147 -7.52 -14.60 -9.57
CA GLY A 147 -7.68 -14.70 -8.11
C GLY A 147 -6.73 -13.79 -7.33
N TRP A 148 -6.56 -12.55 -7.75
CA TRP A 148 -5.76 -11.55 -7.08
C TRP A 148 -6.60 -10.41 -6.50
N LEU A 149 -6.21 -9.94 -5.32
CA LEU A 149 -6.58 -8.64 -4.80
C LEU A 149 -5.31 -7.79 -4.70
N VAL A 150 -5.25 -6.71 -5.45
CA VAL A 150 -4.09 -5.81 -5.54
C VAL A 150 -4.43 -4.46 -4.92
N VAL A 151 -3.64 -4.00 -3.97
CA VAL A 151 -3.87 -2.77 -3.20
C VAL A 151 -2.73 -1.78 -3.43
N ASP A 152 -3.04 -0.53 -3.78
CA ASP A 152 -2.05 0.56 -3.83
C ASP A 152 -1.69 1.03 -2.42
N ALA A 153 -0.79 0.29 -1.81
CA ALA A 153 -0.31 0.57 -0.47
C ALA A 153 1.19 0.28 -0.34
N SER A 154 1.89 1.14 0.41
CA SER A 154 3.32 0.98 0.69
C SER A 154 3.60 0.22 1.99
N SER A 155 2.57 -0.06 2.79
CA SER A 155 2.66 -0.80 4.06
C SER A 155 1.49 -1.75 4.24
N PHE A 156 1.75 -2.89 4.87
CA PHE A 156 0.71 -3.88 5.20
C PHE A 156 -0.41 -3.26 6.04
N LYS A 157 -0.10 -2.41 7.01
CA LYS A 157 -1.11 -1.72 7.84
C LYS A 157 -2.16 -1.01 6.98
N LYS A 158 -1.72 -0.28 5.95
CA LYS A 158 -2.65 0.44 5.06
C LYS A 158 -3.48 -0.52 4.20
N ALA A 159 -2.86 -1.61 3.73
CA ALA A 159 -3.57 -2.64 2.97
C ALA A 159 -4.57 -3.41 3.86
N GLU A 160 -4.21 -3.70 5.10
CA GLU A 160 -5.07 -4.36 6.09
C GLU A 160 -6.27 -3.50 6.50
N GLU A 161 -6.13 -2.18 6.59
CA GLU A 161 -7.28 -1.29 6.81
C GLU A 161 -8.33 -1.47 5.70
N LEU A 162 -7.89 -1.56 4.42
CA LEU A 162 -8.78 -1.78 3.28
C LEU A 162 -9.37 -3.18 3.29
N THR A 163 -8.54 -4.22 3.45
CA THR A 163 -9.01 -5.62 3.41
C THR A 163 -9.91 -5.94 4.60
N SER A 164 -9.69 -5.35 5.77
CA SER A 164 -10.58 -5.49 6.93
C SER A 164 -11.94 -4.85 6.66
N CYS A 165 -11.97 -3.63 6.12
CA CYS A 165 -13.23 -2.97 5.74
C CYS A 165 -13.98 -3.77 4.67
N LEU A 166 -13.26 -4.32 3.68
CA LEU A 166 -13.84 -5.17 2.64
C LEU A 166 -14.42 -6.47 3.24
N ARG A 167 -13.68 -7.13 4.14
CA ARG A 167 -14.14 -8.34 4.85
C ARG A 167 -15.42 -8.09 5.65
N GLU A 168 -15.54 -6.94 6.29
CA GLU A 168 -16.75 -6.60 7.05
C GLU A 168 -17.97 -6.40 6.13
N CYS A 169 -17.79 -5.87 4.91
CA CYS A 169 -18.86 -5.75 3.93
C CYS A 169 -19.27 -7.10 3.33
N LEU A 170 -18.29 -7.97 3.03
CA LEU A 170 -18.52 -9.26 2.41
C LEU A 170 -18.91 -10.38 3.40
N GLY A 171 -18.73 -10.16 4.71
CA GLY A 171 -18.84 -11.18 5.75
C GLY A 171 -17.63 -12.13 5.81
N SER A 172 -16.95 -12.38 4.70
CA SER A 172 -15.68 -13.13 4.63
C SER A 172 -14.83 -12.65 3.47
N LEU A 173 -13.51 -12.74 3.63
CA LEU A 173 -12.54 -12.42 2.57
C LEU A 173 -11.39 -13.43 2.67
N PRO A 174 -11.46 -14.57 1.96
CA PRO A 174 -10.46 -15.63 2.04
C PRO A 174 -9.23 -15.30 1.18
N ILE A 175 -8.36 -14.45 1.71
CA ILE A 175 -7.11 -14.02 1.08
C ILE A 175 -5.91 -14.33 1.95
N ILE A 176 -4.78 -14.63 1.33
CA ILE A 176 -3.47 -14.84 1.97
C ILE A 176 -2.38 -14.07 1.21
N ASN A 177 -1.25 -13.85 1.85
CA ASN A 177 -0.05 -13.45 1.13
C ASN A 177 0.35 -14.57 0.16
N PRO A 178 0.86 -14.24 -1.06
CA PRO A 178 1.24 -15.27 -2.03
C PRO A 178 2.24 -16.24 -1.42
N PRO A 179 1.92 -17.55 -1.36
CA PRO A 179 2.79 -18.55 -0.74
C PRO A 179 3.87 -18.98 -1.74
N LEU A 180 4.93 -18.22 -1.86
CA LEU A 180 6.06 -18.55 -2.72
C LEU A 180 6.81 -19.79 -2.21
N LYS A 181 7.35 -20.58 -3.15
CA LYS A 181 8.25 -21.72 -2.84
C LYS A 181 9.58 -21.27 -2.29
N ASN A 182 10.08 -20.12 -2.73
CA ASN A 182 11.36 -19.55 -2.31
C ASN A 182 11.17 -18.13 -1.79
N MET A 183 12.00 -17.72 -0.85
CA MET A 183 12.04 -16.33 -0.37
C MET A 183 12.47 -15.40 -1.50
N PRO A 184 11.82 -14.23 -1.69
CA PRO A 184 12.22 -13.27 -2.71
C PRO A 184 13.67 -12.81 -2.58
N SER A 185 14.16 -12.64 -1.34
CA SER A 185 15.56 -12.31 -1.05
C SER A 185 16.54 -13.30 -1.68
N HIS A 186 16.22 -14.60 -1.67
CA HIS A 186 17.08 -15.63 -2.25
C HIS A 186 17.19 -15.48 -3.78
N ALA A 187 16.08 -15.28 -4.47
CA ALA A 187 16.08 -15.06 -5.92
C ALA A 187 16.84 -13.79 -6.29
N MET A 188 16.52 -12.66 -5.64
CA MET A 188 17.16 -11.37 -5.86
C MET A 188 18.67 -11.42 -5.60
N THR A 189 19.11 -12.12 -4.54
CA THR A 189 20.54 -12.27 -4.22
C THR A 189 21.26 -13.03 -5.32
N ARG A 190 20.69 -14.14 -5.82
CA ARG A 190 21.30 -14.94 -6.89
C ARG A 190 21.36 -14.19 -8.22
N TRP A 191 20.34 -13.36 -8.54
CA TRP A 191 20.38 -12.49 -9.72
C TRP A 191 21.51 -11.47 -9.61
N LEU A 192 21.62 -10.81 -8.46
CA LEU A 192 22.63 -9.79 -8.24
C LEU A 192 24.07 -10.38 -8.21
N ALA A 193 24.23 -11.56 -7.61
CA ALA A 193 25.50 -12.31 -7.60
C ALA A 193 25.85 -12.96 -8.95
N GLN A 194 24.99 -12.83 -9.96
CA GLN A 194 25.14 -13.47 -11.27
C GLN A 194 25.28 -15.01 -11.21
N GLU A 195 24.80 -15.63 -10.14
CA GLU A 195 24.77 -17.09 -10.00
C GLU A 195 23.76 -17.73 -10.95
N VAL A 196 22.72 -16.98 -11.30
CA VAL A 196 21.72 -17.32 -12.31
C VAL A 196 21.48 -16.12 -13.20
N SER A 197 21.16 -16.37 -14.45
CA SER A 197 20.81 -15.31 -15.41
C SER A 197 19.56 -14.57 -14.94
N MET A 198 19.52 -13.28 -15.18
CA MET A 198 18.27 -12.51 -15.04
C MET A 198 17.21 -13.07 -15.97
N PRO A 199 15.93 -13.10 -15.57
CA PRO A 199 14.82 -13.39 -16.46
C PRO A 199 14.78 -12.43 -17.66
N ASP A 200 14.43 -12.93 -18.85
CA ASP A 200 14.54 -12.21 -20.12
C ASP A 200 13.94 -10.80 -20.14
N LYS A 201 12.85 -10.59 -19.38
CA LYS A 201 12.15 -9.31 -19.35
C LYS A 201 12.49 -8.44 -18.11
N LEU A 202 13.37 -8.92 -17.23
CA LEU A 202 13.78 -8.18 -16.06
C LEU A 202 15.20 -7.62 -16.24
N VAL A 203 15.36 -6.36 -15.91
CA VAL A 203 16.66 -5.67 -15.91
C VAL A 203 16.88 -5.07 -14.52
N LEU A 204 18.13 -5.11 -14.04
CA LEU A 204 18.51 -4.44 -12.80
C LEU A 204 18.40 -2.93 -12.95
N GLY A 205 17.82 -2.28 -11.95
CA GLY A 205 17.85 -0.82 -11.80
C GLY A 205 19.14 -0.34 -11.14
N ASP A 206 19.08 0.85 -10.55
CA ASP A 206 20.23 1.55 -9.98
C ASP A 206 20.20 1.63 -8.44
N GLU A 207 19.36 0.82 -7.80
CA GLU A 207 19.19 0.85 -6.33
C GLU A 207 19.01 -0.57 -5.78
N CYS A 208 19.78 -0.92 -4.72
CA CYS A 208 19.53 -2.11 -3.93
C CYS A 208 19.82 -1.86 -2.44
N GLU A 209 19.22 -2.70 -1.61
CA GLU A 209 19.45 -2.75 -0.18
C GLU A 209 19.84 -4.18 0.20
N LEU A 210 21.01 -4.31 0.83
CA LEU A 210 21.55 -5.58 1.31
C LEU A 210 21.50 -5.60 2.83
N ARG A 211 21.12 -6.73 3.40
CA ARG A 211 21.05 -6.93 4.84
C ARG A 211 21.78 -8.22 5.23
N GLU A 212 22.50 -8.16 6.33
CA GLU A 212 23.03 -9.34 6.97
C GLU A 212 21.86 -10.16 7.57
N PRO A 213 21.86 -11.50 7.42
CA PRO A 213 20.85 -12.35 8.05
C PRO A 213 20.82 -12.16 9.58
N GLY A 214 19.61 -12.06 10.16
CA GLY A 214 19.38 -11.86 11.58
C GLY A 214 18.83 -10.49 11.94
N ASP A 215 18.25 -10.38 13.15
CA ASP A 215 17.45 -9.22 13.56
C ASP A 215 18.28 -7.92 13.75
N GLU A 216 19.56 -8.03 14.10
CA GLU A 216 20.49 -6.90 14.32
C GLU A 216 21.53 -6.76 13.20
N GLY A 217 21.31 -7.41 12.05
CA GLY A 217 22.26 -7.45 10.95
C GLY A 217 22.53 -6.09 10.31
N GLY A 218 23.78 -5.83 9.99
CA GLY A 218 24.22 -4.61 9.31
C GLY A 218 23.55 -4.45 7.93
N GLN A 219 23.15 -3.23 7.59
CA GLN A 219 22.46 -2.88 6.35
C GLN A 219 23.36 -1.99 5.47
N VAL A 220 23.32 -2.25 4.17
CA VAL A 220 23.98 -1.43 3.15
C VAL A 220 22.96 -1.02 2.11
N LYS A 221 22.92 0.25 1.79
CA LYS A 221 22.07 0.79 0.74
C LYS A 221 22.95 1.35 -0.37
N VAL A 222 22.72 0.85 -1.57
CA VAL A 222 23.35 1.28 -2.82
C VAL A 222 22.29 2.01 -3.65
N SER A 223 22.62 3.14 -4.22
CA SER A 223 21.67 3.91 -5.03
C SER A 223 22.36 4.79 -6.05
N LYS A 224 21.74 4.94 -7.22
CA LYS A 224 22.20 5.78 -8.35
C LYS A 224 23.57 5.34 -8.89
N GLN A 225 23.80 4.04 -8.92
CA GLN A 225 25.00 3.46 -9.51
C GLN A 225 24.69 2.07 -10.07
N GLU A 226 25.60 1.56 -10.88
CA GLU A 226 25.54 0.20 -11.39
C GLU A 226 25.62 -0.78 -10.21
N LEU A 227 24.72 -1.78 -10.19
CA LEU A 227 24.65 -2.75 -9.11
C LEU A 227 25.60 -3.94 -9.30
N VAL A 228 26.04 -4.19 -10.54
CA VAL A 228 27.00 -5.25 -10.87
C VAL A 228 28.40 -4.66 -10.81
N GLY A 229 29.14 -4.94 -9.73
CA GLY A 229 30.49 -4.42 -9.56
C GLY A 229 31.11 -4.86 -8.24
N GLU A 230 32.43 -4.67 -8.13
CA GLU A 230 33.26 -5.11 -6.98
C GLU A 230 32.72 -4.57 -5.64
N GLU A 231 32.18 -3.34 -5.62
CA GLU A 231 31.67 -2.69 -4.42
C GLU A 231 30.47 -3.44 -3.81
N VAL A 232 29.57 -3.96 -4.66
CA VAL A 232 28.42 -4.72 -4.22
C VAL A 232 28.79 -6.17 -3.94
N GLU A 233 29.68 -6.74 -4.76
CA GLU A 233 30.16 -8.11 -4.63
C GLU A 233 30.80 -8.39 -3.26
N VAL A 234 31.59 -7.48 -2.73
CA VAL A 234 32.19 -7.60 -1.38
C VAL A 234 31.12 -7.84 -0.30
N HIS A 235 29.97 -7.20 -0.43
CA HIS A 235 28.88 -7.38 0.53
C HIS A 235 28.16 -8.72 0.37
N LEU A 236 28.01 -9.21 -0.87
CA LEU A 236 27.46 -10.54 -1.16
C LEU A 236 28.39 -11.64 -0.65
N GLN A 237 29.71 -11.49 -0.87
CA GLN A 237 30.72 -12.41 -0.35
C GLN A 237 30.78 -12.42 1.18
N ALA A 238 30.48 -11.30 1.84
CA ALA A 238 30.32 -11.21 3.29
C ALA A 238 29.02 -11.86 3.82
N GLY A 239 28.20 -12.47 2.94
CA GLY A 239 26.99 -13.19 3.32
C GLY A 239 25.74 -12.32 3.44
N LYS A 240 25.78 -11.04 3.03
CA LYS A 240 24.59 -10.21 3.00
C LYS A 240 23.64 -10.65 1.88
N GLN A 241 22.35 -10.57 2.15
CA GLN A 241 21.29 -10.90 1.20
C GLN A 241 20.54 -9.63 0.75
N VAL A 242 20.04 -9.66 -0.46
CA VAL A 242 19.23 -8.56 -1.01
C VAL A 242 17.89 -8.52 -0.30
N SER A 243 17.61 -7.41 0.36
CA SER A 243 16.29 -7.13 0.97
C SER A 243 15.39 -6.26 0.10
N LYS A 244 15.99 -5.42 -0.77
CA LYS A 244 15.25 -4.63 -1.78
C LYS A 244 16.10 -4.47 -3.02
N MET A 245 15.46 -4.50 -4.18
CA MET A 245 16.14 -4.35 -5.47
C MET A 245 15.26 -3.60 -6.46
N ALA A 246 15.83 -2.59 -7.10
CA ALA A 246 15.19 -1.91 -8.21
C ALA A 246 15.26 -2.78 -9.46
N LEU A 247 14.13 -2.91 -10.12
CA LEU A 247 13.92 -3.71 -11.32
C LEU A 247 13.19 -2.89 -12.38
N ILE A 248 13.49 -3.18 -13.64
CA ILE A 248 12.74 -2.69 -14.81
C ILE A 248 12.19 -3.93 -15.49
N TRP A 249 10.88 -3.95 -15.72
CA TRP A 249 10.20 -5.04 -16.40
C TRP A 249 9.73 -4.61 -17.79
N ASN A 250 10.20 -5.33 -18.81
CA ASN A 250 9.78 -5.22 -20.21
C ASN A 250 9.77 -3.78 -20.77
N ASP A 251 10.68 -2.92 -20.29
CA ASP A 251 10.70 -1.48 -20.58
C ASP A 251 9.36 -0.75 -20.32
N ALA A 252 8.42 -1.41 -19.67
CA ALA A 252 7.07 -0.91 -19.38
C ALA A 252 6.92 -0.39 -17.96
N LEU A 253 7.57 -1.05 -16.99
CA LEU A 253 7.47 -0.73 -15.56
C LEU A 253 8.84 -0.65 -14.90
N SER A 254 9.04 0.32 -14.02
CA SER A 254 10.16 0.34 -13.08
C SER A 254 9.63 0.31 -11.66
N PHE A 255 10.26 -0.48 -10.78
CA PHE A 255 9.82 -0.63 -9.39
C PHE A 255 10.94 -1.13 -8.48
N VAL A 256 10.72 -1.07 -7.18
CA VAL A 256 11.59 -1.68 -6.16
C VAL A 256 10.84 -2.87 -5.54
N LEU A 257 11.36 -4.07 -5.74
CA LEU A 257 10.87 -5.29 -5.12
C LEU A 257 11.51 -5.46 -3.74
N GLY A 258 10.68 -5.72 -2.72
CA GLY A 258 11.12 -6.07 -1.37
C GLY A 258 11.14 -7.58 -1.12
N ASP A 259 11.91 -8.00 -0.13
CA ASP A 259 11.90 -9.38 0.40
C ASP A 259 10.55 -9.76 1.03
N ASP A 260 9.76 -8.75 1.37
CA ASP A 260 8.38 -8.84 1.84
C ASP A 260 7.34 -8.92 0.70
N LEU A 261 7.75 -9.07 -0.57
CA LEU A 261 6.93 -9.02 -1.77
C LEU A 261 6.20 -7.68 -2.02
N VAL A 262 6.46 -6.66 -1.25
CA VAL A 262 5.89 -5.34 -1.54
C VAL A 262 6.64 -4.69 -2.69
N ILE A 263 5.90 -4.32 -3.73
CA ILE A 263 6.40 -3.51 -4.83
C ILE A 263 6.26 -2.04 -4.44
N ARG A 264 7.36 -1.31 -4.51
CA ARG A 264 7.44 0.11 -4.13
C ARG A 264 7.96 0.94 -5.29
N LYS A 265 7.67 2.24 -5.26
CA LYS A 265 8.13 3.19 -6.29
C LYS A 265 7.77 2.78 -7.72
N LEU A 266 6.62 2.11 -7.88
CA LEU A 266 6.14 1.67 -9.19
C LEU A 266 5.92 2.89 -10.09
N LYS A 267 6.47 2.81 -11.28
CA LYS A 267 6.32 3.82 -12.34
C LYS A 267 6.07 3.12 -13.66
N PHE A 268 5.13 3.62 -14.40
CA PHE A 268 4.88 3.27 -15.78
C PHE A 268 5.79 4.15 -16.65
N THR A 269 6.45 3.54 -17.62
CA THR A 269 7.37 4.23 -18.53
C THR A 269 6.63 5.08 -19.54
N ASP A 270 7.37 5.96 -20.23
CA ASP A 270 6.79 6.85 -21.23
C ASP A 270 6.12 6.06 -22.38
N SER A 271 6.62 4.86 -22.70
CA SER A 271 6.02 3.99 -23.71
C SER A 271 4.59 3.55 -23.41
N ILE A 272 4.26 3.34 -22.13
CA ILE A 272 2.88 3.06 -21.70
C ILE A 272 2.04 4.34 -21.69
N GLN A 273 2.65 5.47 -21.33
CA GLN A 273 1.95 6.77 -21.32
C GLN A 273 1.61 7.23 -22.74
N GLU A 274 2.50 7.00 -23.72
CA GLU A 274 2.24 7.28 -25.14
C GLU A 274 1.05 6.48 -25.69
N GLN A 275 0.89 5.21 -25.29
CA GLN A 275 -0.29 4.41 -25.66
C GLN A 275 -1.61 5.02 -25.16
N LEU A 276 -1.58 5.72 -24.04
CA LEU A 276 -2.74 6.40 -23.50
C LEU A 276 -3.06 7.70 -24.22
N ASP A 277 -2.03 8.44 -24.63
CA ASP A 277 -2.20 9.67 -25.40
C ASP A 277 -2.81 9.40 -26.80
N GLU A 278 -2.66 8.17 -27.33
CA GLU A 278 -3.31 7.71 -28.55
C GLU A 278 -4.82 7.43 -28.36
N VAL A 279 -5.28 7.24 -27.11
CA VAL A 279 -6.71 7.05 -26.83
C VAL A 279 -7.42 8.39 -26.89
N ASN A 280 -8.22 8.60 -27.91
CA ASN A 280 -9.05 9.79 -28.09
C ASN A 280 -10.30 9.70 -27.16
N ALA A 281 -10.11 9.80 -25.86
CA ALA A 281 -11.21 9.82 -24.90
C ALA A 281 -11.92 11.17 -24.95
N GLU A 282 -13.24 11.15 -25.15
CA GLU A 282 -14.08 12.37 -25.18
C GLU A 282 -14.49 12.81 -23.77
N THR A 283 -14.49 11.87 -22.81
CA THR A 283 -14.93 12.11 -21.44
C THR A 283 -13.90 11.64 -20.42
N ALA A 284 -13.96 12.21 -19.20
CA ALA A 284 -13.13 11.76 -18.09
C ALA A 284 -13.39 10.30 -17.68
N ALA A 285 -14.61 9.79 -17.93
CA ALA A 285 -14.96 8.40 -17.66
C ALA A 285 -14.31 7.45 -18.66
N GLU A 286 -14.31 7.79 -19.94
CA GLU A 286 -13.63 7.01 -21.00
C GLU A 286 -12.12 6.99 -20.78
N GLN A 287 -11.52 8.13 -20.42
CA GLN A 287 -10.09 8.18 -20.09
C GLN A 287 -9.78 7.29 -18.90
N PHE A 288 -10.62 7.35 -17.85
CA PHE A 288 -10.46 6.49 -16.68
C PHE A 288 -10.54 5.00 -17.03
N ASP A 289 -11.47 4.61 -17.90
CA ASP A 289 -11.63 3.22 -18.34
C ASP A 289 -10.42 2.73 -19.13
N ALA A 290 -9.89 3.55 -20.04
CA ALA A 290 -8.68 3.25 -20.79
C ALA A 290 -7.46 3.12 -19.87
N ASP A 291 -7.23 4.08 -18.98
CA ASP A 291 -6.15 4.07 -18.01
C ASP A 291 -6.21 2.80 -17.12
N PHE A 292 -7.40 2.49 -16.62
CA PHE A 292 -7.65 1.32 -15.78
C PHE A 292 -7.33 0.03 -16.52
N SER A 293 -7.78 -0.08 -17.76
CA SER A 293 -7.57 -1.24 -18.59
C SER A 293 -6.09 -1.49 -18.87
N ILE A 294 -5.35 -0.46 -19.29
CA ILE A 294 -3.92 -0.58 -19.57
C ILE A 294 -3.15 -0.90 -18.30
N MET A 295 -3.45 -0.20 -17.20
CA MET A 295 -2.80 -0.44 -15.93
C MET A 295 -2.99 -1.89 -15.45
N THR A 296 -4.22 -2.37 -15.40
CA THR A 296 -4.52 -3.70 -14.85
C THR A 296 -3.97 -4.84 -15.71
N LEU A 297 -4.07 -4.74 -17.04
CA LEU A 297 -3.50 -5.73 -17.95
C LEU A 297 -1.97 -5.78 -17.87
N THR A 298 -1.31 -4.61 -17.79
CA THR A 298 0.15 -4.54 -17.64
C THR A 298 0.59 -5.13 -16.29
N LEU A 299 -0.11 -4.79 -15.21
CA LEU A 299 0.20 -5.33 -13.88
C LEU A 299 -0.08 -6.83 -13.79
N GLN A 300 -1.13 -7.34 -14.42
CA GLN A 300 -1.42 -8.77 -14.48
C GLN A 300 -0.26 -9.54 -15.08
N GLN A 301 0.20 -9.13 -16.29
CA GLN A 301 1.32 -9.79 -16.94
C GLN A 301 2.60 -9.73 -16.10
N MET A 302 2.90 -8.57 -15.52
CA MET A 302 4.08 -8.41 -14.68
C MET A 302 4.00 -9.29 -13.43
N LEU A 303 2.84 -9.38 -12.77
CA LEU A 303 2.68 -10.21 -11.57
C LEU A 303 2.81 -11.70 -11.88
N ASP A 304 2.21 -12.18 -12.97
CA ASP A 304 2.29 -13.58 -13.37
C ASP A 304 3.76 -13.99 -13.64
N GLU A 305 4.48 -13.19 -14.45
CA GLU A 305 5.90 -13.43 -14.75
C GLU A 305 6.80 -13.29 -13.51
N LEU A 306 6.50 -12.32 -12.64
CA LEU A 306 7.26 -12.14 -11.41
C LEU A 306 7.10 -13.34 -10.48
N MET A 307 5.88 -13.88 -10.33
CA MET A 307 5.65 -15.08 -9.53
C MET A 307 6.41 -16.30 -10.06
N GLU A 308 6.42 -16.51 -11.38
CA GLU A 308 7.18 -17.58 -12.01
C GLU A 308 8.69 -17.41 -11.77
N ASN A 309 9.22 -16.21 -11.96
CA ASN A 309 10.64 -15.88 -11.79
C ASN A 309 11.11 -16.02 -10.33
N LEU A 310 10.22 -15.85 -9.36
CA LEU A 310 10.49 -16.09 -7.94
C LEU A 310 10.34 -17.57 -7.53
N GLY A 311 10.13 -18.48 -8.50
CA GLY A 311 10.06 -19.93 -8.27
C GLY A 311 8.66 -20.50 -8.17
N GLY A 312 7.65 -19.69 -8.41
CA GLY A 312 6.25 -20.07 -8.40
C GLY A 312 5.64 -20.16 -6.99
N MET A 313 4.31 -20.32 -6.96
CA MET A 313 3.57 -20.48 -5.72
C MET A 313 3.51 -21.95 -5.29
N SER A 314 3.41 -22.19 -3.98
CA SER A 314 3.18 -23.52 -3.40
C SER A 314 1.68 -23.83 -3.42
N GLU A 315 1.29 -24.83 -4.23
CA GLU A 315 -0.10 -25.31 -4.28
C GLU A 315 -0.55 -25.88 -2.93
N GLU A 316 0.34 -26.60 -2.24
CA GLU A 316 0.06 -27.17 -0.92
C GLU A 316 -0.26 -26.10 0.13
N ALA A 317 0.45 -24.97 0.11
CA ALA A 317 0.21 -23.86 1.04
C ALA A 317 -1.08 -23.10 0.69
N LEU A 318 -1.42 -22.99 -0.59
CA LEU A 318 -2.71 -22.45 -1.03
C LEU A 318 -3.89 -23.32 -0.54
N GLU A 319 -3.78 -24.65 -0.66
CA GLU A 319 -4.82 -25.58 -0.23
C GLU A 319 -5.00 -25.59 1.30
N ARG A 320 -3.91 -25.47 2.06
CA ARG A 320 -3.96 -25.44 3.54
C ARG A 320 -4.36 -24.10 4.12
N ASN A 321 -4.51 -23.03 3.31
CA ASN A 321 -4.69 -21.66 3.78
C ASN A 321 -3.55 -21.20 4.73
N GLU A 322 -2.35 -21.73 4.56
CA GLU A 322 -1.22 -21.39 5.40
C GLU A 322 -0.74 -19.99 5.06
N VAL A 323 -0.79 -19.09 6.05
CA VAL A 323 -0.17 -17.75 5.95
C VAL A 323 1.34 -17.94 6.02
N VAL A 324 2.01 -17.81 4.89
CA VAL A 324 3.47 -17.69 4.88
C VAL A 324 3.78 -16.29 5.43
N SER A 325 4.10 -16.21 6.72
CA SER A 325 4.61 -14.98 7.31
C SER A 325 6.04 -14.79 6.80
N PHE A 326 6.22 -13.91 5.83
CA PHE A 326 7.52 -13.29 5.61
C PHE A 326 7.82 -12.52 6.90
N SER A 327 8.87 -12.90 7.62
CA SER A 327 9.19 -12.36 8.95
C SER A 327 9.40 -10.84 8.88
N VAL A 328 8.31 -10.12 8.95
CA VAL A 328 8.36 -8.71 9.33
C VAL A 328 8.23 -8.73 10.86
N ASN A 329 9.35 -8.72 11.55
CA ASN A 329 9.38 -8.40 12.97
C ASN A 329 8.89 -6.95 13.14
N ILE A 330 7.58 -6.79 13.23
CA ILE A 330 7.00 -5.57 13.77
C ILE A 330 7.22 -5.66 15.27
N THR A 331 8.36 -5.18 15.73
CA THR A 331 8.53 -4.82 17.13
C THR A 331 7.57 -3.67 17.40
N GLU A 332 6.39 -4.00 17.92
CA GLU A 332 5.58 -3.04 18.66
C GLU A 332 6.44 -2.52 19.82
N LYS A 333 7.07 -1.37 19.61
CA LYS A 333 7.50 -0.57 20.74
C LYS A 333 6.24 -0.01 21.35
N GLU A 334 5.69 -0.73 22.30
CA GLU A 334 4.87 -0.15 23.36
C GLU A 334 5.67 1.00 23.97
N THR A 335 5.25 2.20 23.66
CA THR A 335 5.73 3.39 24.34
C THR A 335 4.88 3.52 25.60
N VAL A 336 5.52 3.24 26.73
CA VAL A 336 5.04 3.53 28.09
C VAL A 336 4.82 5.04 28.26
#